data_8956168a33a703b0842ac7ed1670d015
#
_entry.id   8956168a33a703b0842ac7ed1670d015
#
_cell.length_a   1.000
_cell.length_b   1.000
_cell.length_c   1.000
_cell.angle_alpha   90.00
_cell.angle_beta   90.00
_cell.angle_gamma   90.00
#
_symmetry.space_group_name_H-M   'P 1'
#
loop_
_entity.id
_entity.type
_entity.pdbx_description
1 polymer ?
#
loop_
_entity_poly.entity_id
_entity_poly.type
_entity_poly.pdbx_seq_one_letter_code
_entity_poly.pdbx_strand_id
1 'polypeptide(L)'
;MKRKIELLMGLCVILCAFVLARKGAVFVQSEQAKSAPVCIVVDAGHGGDDPGKIGINDALEKDINLQIALKLQKILEQNNIKVVMTRNTDAGLYCDGATNKKAEDMQKRCKIIEDSNALFTVSIHQNSYTSPEIQGAQVFYYGQSENGKKLAEILQTALIEQVDPDNHRSAKANESYYLLKKTPTPTVIVECGFLSNPIESELLLQDDYQDQLVNAIYTGIETYLRDELPQSESS
;
A
#
# COMPACT_ATOMS: atom_id res chain seq x y z
N MET A 1 28.92 -59.44 -17.12
CA MET A 1 27.52 -58.95 -17.23
C MET A 1 27.00 -58.42 -15.91
N LYS A 2 27.01 -59.15 -14.82
CA LYS A 2 26.50 -58.72 -13.49
C LYS A 2 27.02 -57.33 -13.03
N ARG A 3 28.32 -57.08 -13.05
CA ARG A 3 28.91 -55.76 -12.62
C ARG A 3 28.39 -54.55 -13.44
N LYS A 4 28.09 -54.71 -14.73
CA LYS A 4 27.55 -53.63 -15.56
C LYS A 4 26.08 -53.33 -15.19
N ILE A 5 25.33 -54.35 -14.82
CA ILE A 5 23.92 -54.21 -14.40
C ILE A 5 23.87 -53.53 -13.02
N GLU A 6 24.73 -53.89 -12.08
CA GLU A 6 24.87 -53.27 -10.76
C GLU A 6 25.24 -51.78 -10.86
N LEU A 7 26.17 -51.43 -11.76
CA LEU A 7 26.55 -50.02 -12.04
C LEU A 7 25.37 -49.24 -12.65
N LEU A 8 24.63 -49.85 -13.58
CA LEU A 8 23.46 -49.19 -14.21
C LEU A 8 22.35 -48.97 -13.17
N MET A 9 22.07 -49.94 -12.33
CA MET A 9 21.10 -49.81 -11.23
C MET A 9 21.52 -48.73 -10.25
N GLY A 10 22.79 -48.67 -9.87
CA GLY A 10 23.30 -47.61 -8.98
C GLY A 10 23.14 -46.21 -9.58
N LEU A 11 23.43 -46.08 -10.88
CA LEU A 11 23.25 -44.80 -11.59
C LEU A 11 21.77 -44.38 -11.65
N CYS A 12 20.85 -45.35 -11.92
CA CYS A 12 19.40 -45.10 -11.91
C CYS A 12 18.90 -44.64 -10.52
N VAL A 13 19.38 -45.25 -9.42
CA VAL A 13 18.99 -44.87 -8.08
C VAL A 13 19.46 -43.44 -7.75
N ILE A 14 20.70 -43.09 -8.12
CA ILE A 14 21.23 -41.75 -7.91
C ILE A 14 20.44 -40.71 -8.73
N LEU A 15 20.08 -41.03 -9.97
CA LEU A 15 19.28 -40.15 -10.83
C LEU A 15 17.88 -39.94 -10.27
N CYS A 16 17.23 -41.02 -9.80
CA CYS A 16 15.92 -40.94 -9.16
C CYS A 16 15.97 -40.11 -7.86
N ALA A 17 16.99 -40.30 -7.02
CA ALA A 17 17.19 -39.53 -5.81
C ALA A 17 17.40 -38.05 -6.10
N PHE A 18 18.17 -37.71 -7.14
CA PHE A 18 18.38 -36.33 -7.59
C PHE A 18 17.09 -35.68 -8.08
N VAL A 19 16.29 -36.37 -8.89
CA VAL A 19 15.00 -35.87 -9.39
C VAL A 19 14.03 -35.65 -8.25
N LEU A 20 13.95 -36.59 -7.30
CA LEU A 20 13.08 -36.46 -6.11
C LEU A 20 13.53 -35.30 -5.21
N ALA A 21 14.83 -35.14 -5.00
CA ALA A 21 15.37 -34.02 -4.22
C ALA A 21 15.06 -32.66 -4.87
N ARG A 22 15.20 -32.55 -6.20
CA ARG A 22 14.82 -31.32 -6.93
C ARG A 22 13.32 -31.02 -6.84
N LYS A 23 12.46 -32.03 -7.04
CA LYS A 23 11.02 -31.86 -6.90
C LYS A 23 10.62 -31.49 -5.46
N GLY A 24 11.23 -32.13 -4.47
CA GLY A 24 11.02 -31.80 -3.06
C GLY A 24 11.46 -30.37 -2.73
N ALA A 25 12.61 -29.91 -3.23
CA ALA A 25 13.09 -28.55 -3.03
C ALA A 25 12.14 -27.52 -3.66
N VAL A 26 11.66 -27.76 -4.90
CA VAL A 26 10.71 -26.89 -5.56
C VAL A 26 9.38 -26.86 -4.81
N PHE A 27 8.89 -28.00 -4.32
CA PHE A 27 7.66 -28.08 -3.54
C PHE A 27 7.77 -27.32 -2.23
N VAL A 28 8.85 -27.51 -1.46
CA VAL A 28 9.10 -26.77 -0.19
C VAL A 28 9.22 -25.27 -0.46
N GLN A 29 9.89 -24.86 -1.52
CA GLN A 29 10.02 -23.45 -1.89
C GLN A 29 8.67 -22.84 -2.31
N SER A 30 7.79 -23.60 -2.99
CA SER A 30 6.44 -23.16 -3.34
C SER A 30 5.54 -23.02 -2.12
N GLU A 31 5.63 -23.93 -1.15
CA GLU A 31 4.87 -23.84 0.11
C GLU A 31 5.38 -22.70 1.00
N GLN A 32 6.67 -22.47 1.07
CA GLN A 32 7.24 -21.31 1.78
C GLN A 32 6.83 -19.98 1.13
N ALA A 33 6.75 -19.92 -0.20
CA ALA A 33 6.27 -18.73 -0.90
C ALA A 33 4.77 -18.48 -0.64
N LYS A 34 3.96 -19.54 -0.51
CA LYS A 34 2.54 -19.45 -0.12
C LYS A 34 2.34 -19.05 1.34
N SER A 35 3.31 -19.31 2.22
CA SER A 35 3.24 -19.00 3.65
C SER A 35 3.88 -17.66 4.04
N ALA A 36 4.56 -16.97 3.11
CA ALA A 36 5.12 -15.66 3.38
C ALA A 36 3.97 -14.64 3.60
N PRO A 37 3.97 -13.92 4.72
CA PRO A 37 2.93 -12.92 4.95
C PRO A 37 2.98 -11.86 3.84
N VAL A 38 1.80 -11.49 3.32
CA VAL A 38 1.66 -10.37 2.38
C VAL A 38 2.27 -9.13 3.01
N CYS A 39 3.11 -8.41 2.27
CA CYS A 39 3.73 -7.16 2.72
C CYS A 39 3.14 -5.99 1.93
N ILE A 40 2.73 -4.94 2.63
CA ILE A 40 2.18 -3.70 2.06
C ILE A 40 2.95 -2.52 2.65
N VAL A 41 3.19 -1.49 1.84
CA VAL A 41 3.68 -0.21 2.37
C VAL A 41 2.49 0.70 2.65
N VAL A 42 2.47 1.29 3.85
CA VAL A 42 1.59 2.41 4.18
C VAL A 42 2.46 3.66 4.31
N ASP A 43 2.21 4.62 3.43
CA ASP A 43 2.90 5.90 3.43
C ASP A 43 2.03 6.98 4.07
N ALA A 44 2.52 7.60 5.14
CA ALA A 44 1.90 8.78 5.73
C ALA A 44 2.48 10.03 5.06
N GLY A 45 1.73 10.67 4.17
CA GLY A 45 2.19 11.84 3.41
C GLY A 45 2.68 12.98 4.30
N HIS A 46 3.64 13.77 3.81
CA HIS A 46 4.25 14.90 4.52
C HIS A 46 4.99 14.49 5.81
N GLY A 47 5.27 15.43 6.73
CA GLY A 47 5.92 15.17 8.01
C GLY A 47 7.07 16.13 8.34
N GLY A 48 7.38 16.29 9.60
CA GLY A 48 8.40 17.22 10.08
C GLY A 48 8.09 18.66 9.67
N ASP A 49 9.01 19.31 8.94
CA ASP A 49 8.86 20.69 8.50
C ASP A 49 7.85 20.87 7.35
N ASP A 50 7.42 19.77 6.68
CA ASP A 50 6.39 19.83 5.64
C ASP A 50 5.00 19.57 6.27
N PRO A 51 4.18 20.58 6.51
CA PRO A 51 2.86 20.41 7.11
C PRO A 51 1.84 19.80 6.13
N GLY A 52 2.16 19.75 4.83
CA GLY A 52 1.18 19.51 3.78
C GLY A 52 0.24 20.72 3.60
N LYS A 53 -1.03 20.46 3.34
CA LYS A 53 -2.06 21.50 3.35
C LYS A 53 -2.43 21.87 4.77
N ILE A 54 -2.72 23.15 4.97
CA ILE A 54 -3.30 23.64 6.23
C ILE A 54 -4.78 23.83 5.98
N GLY A 55 -5.57 23.14 6.78
CA GLY A 55 -7.02 23.20 6.72
C GLY A 55 -7.57 24.57 7.08
N ILE A 56 -8.83 24.82 6.74
CA ILE A 56 -9.52 26.07 7.11
C ILE A 56 -9.70 26.22 8.62
N ASN A 57 -9.55 25.14 9.38
CA ASN A 57 -9.57 25.04 10.84
C ASN A 57 -8.16 24.91 11.46
N ASP A 58 -7.12 25.32 10.72
CA ASP A 58 -5.71 25.22 11.08
C ASP A 58 -5.17 23.79 11.27
N ALA A 59 -5.96 22.76 10.92
CA ALA A 59 -5.51 21.38 10.96
C ALA A 59 -4.36 21.13 9.95
N LEU A 60 -3.33 20.42 10.38
CA LEU A 60 -2.20 20.08 9.51
C LEU A 60 -2.43 18.73 8.83
N GLU A 61 -2.31 18.69 7.51
CA GLU A 61 -2.43 17.48 6.71
C GLU A 61 -1.53 16.35 7.22
N LYS A 62 -0.27 16.67 7.55
CA LYS A 62 0.70 15.69 8.03
C LYS A 62 0.25 14.92 9.28
N ASP A 63 -0.49 15.59 10.19
CA ASP A 63 -0.94 14.98 11.45
C ASP A 63 -2.10 14.04 11.21
N ILE A 64 -3.05 14.44 10.38
CA ILE A 64 -4.19 13.62 9.97
C ILE A 64 -3.70 12.39 9.17
N ASN A 65 -2.78 12.60 8.22
CA ASN A 65 -2.18 11.51 7.45
C ASN A 65 -1.52 10.46 8.37
N LEU A 66 -0.77 10.91 9.39
CA LEU A 66 -0.12 10.02 10.33
C LEU A 66 -1.14 9.24 11.17
N GLN A 67 -2.17 9.90 11.69
CA GLN A 67 -3.21 9.26 12.49
C GLN A 67 -3.92 8.15 11.70
N ILE A 68 -4.40 8.45 10.49
CA ILE A 68 -5.07 7.48 9.61
C ILE A 68 -4.10 6.34 9.22
N ALA A 69 -2.86 6.65 8.86
CA ALA A 69 -1.87 5.65 8.48
C ALA A 69 -1.54 4.68 9.63
N LEU A 70 -1.41 5.17 10.88
CA LEU A 70 -1.16 4.33 12.05
C LEU A 70 -2.36 3.44 12.39
N LYS A 71 -3.58 3.94 12.25
CA LYS A 71 -4.80 3.14 12.39
C LYS A 71 -4.88 2.05 11.33
N LEU A 72 -4.54 2.39 10.07
CA LEU A 72 -4.50 1.44 8.96
C LEU A 72 -3.42 0.37 9.18
N GLN A 73 -2.22 0.75 9.62
CA GLN A 73 -1.19 -0.21 10.02
C GLN A 73 -1.72 -1.20 11.04
N LYS A 74 -2.35 -0.71 12.10
CA LYS A 74 -2.87 -1.55 13.19
C LYS A 74 -3.86 -2.59 12.70
N ILE A 75 -4.85 -2.21 11.89
CA ILE A 75 -5.86 -3.17 11.40
C ILE A 75 -5.24 -4.18 10.43
N LEU A 76 -4.31 -3.77 9.56
CA LEU A 76 -3.61 -4.66 8.64
C LEU A 76 -2.78 -5.70 9.41
N GLU A 77 -1.99 -5.28 10.40
CA GLU A 77 -1.16 -6.18 11.21
C GLU A 77 -2.00 -7.16 12.06
N GLN A 78 -3.15 -6.72 12.58
CA GLN A 78 -4.12 -7.60 13.27
C GLN A 78 -4.69 -8.69 12.36
N ASN A 79 -4.69 -8.47 11.03
CA ASN A 79 -5.14 -9.42 10.02
C ASN A 79 -3.97 -10.13 9.30
N ASN A 80 -2.80 -10.24 9.96
CA ASN A 80 -1.62 -10.96 9.49
C ASN A 80 -1.02 -10.42 8.18
N ILE A 81 -1.25 -9.14 7.88
CA ILE A 81 -0.61 -8.44 6.78
C ILE A 81 0.60 -7.69 7.34
N LYS A 82 1.79 -7.96 6.80
CA LYS A 82 3.00 -7.24 7.18
C LYS A 82 2.94 -5.82 6.62
N VAL A 83 3.20 -4.83 7.48
CA VAL A 83 3.21 -3.42 7.07
C VAL A 83 4.62 -2.83 7.20
N VAL A 84 5.04 -2.11 6.17
CA VAL A 84 6.20 -1.23 6.21
C VAL A 84 5.69 0.21 6.15
N MET A 85 5.97 0.97 7.21
CA MET A 85 5.62 2.39 7.26
C MET A 85 6.74 3.24 6.67
N THR A 86 6.43 4.28 5.90
CA THR A 86 7.45 5.26 5.49
C THR A 86 7.87 6.14 6.67
N ARG A 87 6.92 6.53 7.52
CA ARG A 87 7.14 7.16 8.83
C ARG A 87 6.06 6.74 9.82
N ASN A 88 6.39 6.70 11.09
CA ASN A 88 5.47 6.38 12.19
C ASN A 88 5.48 7.46 13.30
N THR A 89 6.13 8.57 13.04
CA THR A 89 6.19 9.76 13.92
C THR A 89 6.03 11.01 13.06
N ASP A 90 5.88 12.19 13.70
CA ASP A 90 5.96 13.47 13.01
C ASP A 90 7.43 13.81 12.68
N ALA A 91 7.97 13.14 11.69
CA ALA A 91 9.32 13.37 11.18
C ALA A 91 9.31 13.41 9.64
N GLY A 92 10.14 14.27 9.08
CA GLY A 92 10.53 14.19 7.68
C GLY A 92 11.67 13.19 7.52
N LEU A 93 11.79 12.61 6.34
CA LEU A 93 12.83 11.61 6.02
C LEU A 93 14.12 12.23 5.48
N TYR A 94 14.29 13.54 5.60
CA TYR A 94 15.49 14.25 5.19
C TYR A 94 16.51 14.33 6.33
N CYS A 95 17.80 14.55 5.96
CA CYS A 95 18.85 14.77 6.95
C CYS A 95 18.90 16.22 7.39
N ASP A 96 19.40 16.48 8.61
CA ASP A 96 19.71 17.82 9.08
C ASP A 96 20.72 18.47 8.12
N GLY A 97 20.39 19.69 7.62
CA GLY A 97 21.24 20.40 6.66
C GLY A 97 21.00 20.07 5.19
N ALA A 98 19.99 19.26 4.85
CA ALA A 98 19.60 19.01 3.47
C ALA A 98 19.27 20.32 2.72
N THR A 99 19.87 20.52 1.56
CA THR A 99 19.64 21.69 0.68
C THR A 99 18.22 21.69 0.08
N ASN A 100 17.65 20.53 -0.12
CA ASN A 100 16.28 20.35 -0.61
C ASN A 100 15.59 19.23 0.15
N LYS A 101 15.08 19.56 1.34
CA LYS A 101 14.42 18.64 2.25
C LYS A 101 13.28 17.86 1.58
N LYS A 102 12.45 18.54 0.77
CA LYS A 102 11.33 17.91 0.08
C LYS A 102 11.77 16.87 -0.95
N ALA A 103 12.79 17.17 -1.74
CA ALA A 103 13.30 16.23 -2.72
C ALA A 103 13.93 15.01 -2.04
N GLU A 104 14.69 15.22 -0.95
CA GLU A 104 15.30 14.12 -0.19
C GLU A 104 14.24 13.24 0.48
N ASP A 105 13.21 13.84 1.09
CA ASP A 105 12.09 13.13 1.69
C ASP A 105 11.41 12.21 0.67
N MET A 106 11.06 12.74 -0.50
CA MET A 106 10.42 11.97 -1.56
C MET A 106 11.31 10.84 -2.10
N GLN A 107 12.62 11.06 -2.23
CA GLN A 107 13.57 10.02 -2.65
C GLN A 107 13.65 8.89 -1.60
N LYS A 108 13.70 9.24 -0.33
CA LYS A 108 13.74 8.25 0.76
C LYS A 108 12.45 7.44 0.87
N ARG A 109 11.27 8.07 0.66
CA ARG A 109 10.00 7.33 0.56
C ARG A 109 10.05 6.31 -0.57
N CYS A 110 10.45 6.72 -1.77
CA CYS A 110 10.60 5.79 -2.89
C CYS A 110 11.56 4.65 -2.57
N LYS A 111 12.68 4.94 -1.91
CA LYS A 111 13.64 3.91 -1.51
C LYS A 111 13.08 2.93 -0.49
N ILE A 112 12.35 3.39 0.53
CA ILE A 112 11.68 2.52 1.51
C ILE A 112 10.70 1.60 0.78
N ILE A 113 9.91 2.13 -0.16
CA ILE A 113 8.96 1.36 -0.96
C ILE A 113 9.68 0.30 -1.80
N GLU A 114 10.75 0.68 -2.50
CA GLU A 114 11.56 -0.23 -3.30
C GLU A 114 12.19 -1.35 -2.46
N ASP A 115 12.83 -0.99 -1.34
CA ASP A 115 13.54 -1.93 -0.45
C ASP A 115 12.57 -2.88 0.30
N SER A 116 11.29 -2.53 0.41
CA SER A 116 10.29 -3.31 1.15
C SER A 116 9.89 -4.62 0.49
N ASN A 117 10.05 -4.74 -0.82
CA ASN A 117 9.49 -5.81 -1.65
C ASN A 117 7.97 -6.00 -1.42
N ALA A 118 7.26 -4.92 -1.13
CA ALA A 118 5.83 -4.93 -0.89
C ALA A 118 5.04 -5.22 -2.17
N LEU A 119 3.86 -5.82 -2.00
CA LEU A 119 2.95 -6.10 -3.11
C LEU A 119 2.41 -4.80 -3.73
N PHE A 120 2.11 -3.81 -2.89
CA PHE A 120 1.69 -2.47 -3.29
C PHE A 120 1.88 -1.45 -2.16
N THR A 121 1.65 -0.19 -2.49
CA THR A 121 1.75 0.94 -1.54
C THR A 121 0.44 1.71 -1.51
N VAL A 122 -0.03 2.04 -0.29
CA VAL A 122 -1.13 2.97 -0.05
C VAL A 122 -0.58 4.20 0.65
N SER A 123 -0.62 5.35 -0.02
CA SER A 123 -0.19 6.64 0.52
C SER A 123 -1.42 7.43 0.98
N ILE A 124 -1.42 7.89 2.22
CA ILE A 124 -2.52 8.62 2.85
C ILE A 124 -2.25 10.11 2.78
N HIS A 125 -3.20 10.86 2.24
CA HIS A 125 -3.18 12.30 2.03
C HIS A 125 -4.55 12.95 2.28
N GLN A 126 -4.56 14.28 2.34
CA GLN A 126 -5.76 15.09 2.37
C GLN A 126 -5.72 16.10 1.22
N ASN A 127 -6.84 16.25 0.54
CA ASN A 127 -6.95 17.14 -0.60
C ASN A 127 -7.23 18.60 -0.16
N SER A 128 -7.08 19.52 -1.09
CA SER A 128 -7.46 20.91 -0.92
C SER A 128 -7.77 21.54 -2.28
N TYR A 129 -8.80 22.35 -2.35
CA TYR A 129 -9.19 23.05 -3.55
C TYR A 129 -9.60 24.51 -3.27
N THR A 130 -9.63 25.35 -4.30
CA THR A 130 -9.97 26.77 -4.14
C THR A 130 -11.44 27.02 -3.81
N SER A 131 -12.34 26.13 -4.27
CA SER A 131 -13.78 26.19 -3.92
C SER A 131 -14.05 25.34 -2.69
N PRO A 132 -14.61 25.90 -1.60
CA PRO A 132 -14.88 25.18 -0.37
C PRO A 132 -16.04 24.17 -0.47
N GLU A 133 -16.84 24.21 -1.54
CA GLU A 133 -17.92 23.24 -1.77
C GLU A 133 -17.42 21.92 -2.31
N ILE A 134 -16.16 21.85 -2.75
CA ILE A 134 -15.57 20.62 -3.27
C ILE A 134 -15.27 19.67 -2.12
N GLN A 135 -15.77 18.43 -2.24
CA GLN A 135 -15.70 17.37 -1.23
C GLN A 135 -15.58 15.99 -1.85
N GLY A 136 -15.42 14.98 -1.01
CA GLY A 136 -15.43 13.56 -1.34
C GLY A 136 -14.03 12.98 -1.52
N ALA A 137 -13.78 11.85 -0.86
CA ALA A 137 -12.54 11.09 -0.98
C ALA A 137 -12.26 10.68 -2.43
N GLN A 138 -11.00 10.69 -2.85
CA GLN A 138 -10.59 10.31 -4.20
C GLN A 138 -9.26 9.58 -4.22
N VAL A 139 -9.19 8.47 -4.96
CA VAL A 139 -7.97 7.68 -5.10
C VAL A 139 -7.29 7.97 -6.42
N PHE A 140 -5.98 8.24 -6.35
CA PHE A 140 -5.13 8.50 -7.51
C PHE A 140 -4.17 7.34 -7.75
N TYR A 141 -3.88 7.08 -9.03
CA TYR A 141 -2.94 6.06 -9.48
C TYR A 141 -2.10 6.56 -10.66
N TYR A 142 -0.97 5.90 -10.94
CA TYR A 142 -0.19 6.19 -12.15
C TYR A 142 -0.88 5.61 -13.38
N GLY A 143 -1.13 6.43 -14.40
CA GLY A 143 -1.93 6.04 -15.57
C GLY A 143 -1.37 4.87 -16.37
N GLN A 144 -0.08 4.55 -16.23
CA GLN A 144 0.55 3.40 -16.90
C GLN A 144 0.58 2.13 -16.00
N SER A 145 0.05 2.21 -14.77
CA SER A 145 0.01 1.08 -13.83
C SER A 145 -1.36 0.42 -13.84
N GLU A 146 -1.50 -0.69 -14.54
CA GLU A 146 -2.76 -1.47 -14.57
C GLU A 146 -3.15 -1.97 -13.18
N ASN A 147 -2.20 -2.52 -12.42
CA ASN A 147 -2.45 -2.98 -11.06
C ASN A 147 -2.75 -1.82 -10.10
N GLY A 148 -2.08 -0.67 -10.28
CA GLY A 148 -2.40 0.55 -9.54
C GLY A 148 -3.80 1.07 -9.84
N LYS A 149 -4.24 1.00 -11.09
CA LYS A 149 -5.59 1.33 -11.51
C LYS A 149 -6.62 0.43 -10.84
N LYS A 150 -6.44 -0.89 -10.92
CA LYS A 150 -7.34 -1.88 -10.30
C LYS A 150 -7.46 -1.65 -8.79
N LEU A 151 -6.33 -1.49 -8.09
CA LEU A 151 -6.32 -1.18 -6.66
C LEU A 151 -7.08 0.12 -6.36
N ALA A 152 -6.83 1.18 -7.14
CA ALA A 152 -7.47 2.47 -6.95
C ALA A 152 -8.99 2.42 -7.15
N GLU A 153 -9.47 1.68 -8.16
CA GLU A 153 -10.89 1.51 -8.44
C GLU A 153 -11.60 0.76 -7.32
N ILE A 154 -10.99 -0.30 -6.77
CA ILE A 154 -11.52 -1.07 -5.64
C ILE A 154 -11.58 -0.20 -4.38
N LEU A 155 -10.50 0.52 -4.05
CA LEU A 155 -10.46 1.42 -2.89
C LEU A 155 -11.48 2.56 -3.02
N GLN A 156 -11.61 3.15 -4.21
CA GLN A 156 -12.60 4.21 -4.48
C GLN A 156 -14.02 3.71 -4.24
N THR A 157 -14.34 2.51 -4.70
CA THR A 157 -15.66 1.88 -4.49
C THR A 157 -15.93 1.69 -3.00
N ALA A 158 -14.96 1.12 -2.26
CA ALA A 158 -15.11 0.91 -0.82
C ALA A 158 -15.31 2.22 -0.03
N LEU A 159 -14.58 3.28 -0.41
CA LEU A 159 -14.73 4.61 0.21
C LEU A 159 -16.13 5.20 -0.06
N ILE A 160 -16.65 5.07 -1.28
CA ILE A 160 -18.01 5.52 -1.61
C ILE A 160 -19.05 4.74 -0.80
N GLU A 161 -18.97 3.42 -0.82
CA GLU A 161 -19.99 2.57 -0.20
C GLU A 161 -20.04 2.68 1.33
N GLN A 162 -18.89 2.91 1.99
CA GLN A 162 -18.79 2.82 3.45
C GLN A 162 -18.65 4.17 4.15
N VAL A 163 -18.18 5.22 3.44
CA VAL A 163 -17.92 6.53 4.06
C VAL A 163 -18.89 7.59 3.57
N ASP A 164 -19.04 7.70 2.24
CA ASP A 164 -19.88 8.74 1.63
C ASP A 164 -20.54 8.20 0.37
N PRO A 165 -21.78 7.63 0.48
CA PRO A 165 -22.53 7.12 -0.67
C PRO A 165 -22.93 8.18 -1.70
N ASP A 166 -22.92 9.46 -1.34
CA ASP A 166 -23.18 10.58 -2.24
C ASP A 166 -21.93 11.10 -2.96
N ASN A 167 -20.78 10.49 -2.70
CA ASN A 167 -19.53 10.80 -3.38
C ASN A 167 -19.54 10.26 -4.83
N HIS A 168 -19.57 11.14 -5.81
CA HIS A 168 -19.59 10.78 -7.24
C HIS A 168 -18.20 10.79 -7.90
N ARG A 169 -17.13 10.83 -7.11
CA ARG A 169 -15.75 10.76 -7.64
C ARG A 169 -15.40 9.35 -8.07
N SER A 170 -14.57 9.28 -9.11
CA SER A 170 -13.95 8.02 -9.57
C SER A 170 -12.45 8.04 -9.29
N ALA A 171 -11.84 6.86 -9.23
CA ALA A 171 -10.40 6.74 -9.24
C ALA A 171 -9.80 7.46 -10.45
N LYS A 172 -8.67 8.18 -10.27
CA LYS A 172 -8.16 9.09 -11.27
C LYS A 172 -6.69 8.87 -11.56
N ALA A 173 -6.35 8.74 -12.85
CA ALA A 173 -4.96 8.72 -13.30
C ALA A 173 -4.26 10.06 -13.02
N ASN A 174 -3.02 9.99 -12.54
CA ASN A 174 -2.18 11.16 -12.28
C ASN A 174 -0.75 10.90 -12.73
N GLU A 175 -0.27 11.75 -13.67
CA GLU A 175 1.07 11.68 -14.26
C GLU A 175 2.08 12.60 -13.57
N SER A 176 1.64 13.41 -12.60
CA SER A 176 2.47 14.43 -11.97
C SER A 176 2.96 14.08 -10.57
N TYR A 177 2.25 13.23 -9.84
CA TYR A 177 2.66 12.84 -8.48
C TYR A 177 3.93 12.00 -8.52
N TYR A 178 4.95 12.51 -7.83
CA TYR A 178 6.30 11.92 -7.85
C TYR A 178 6.30 10.47 -7.36
N LEU A 179 5.62 10.20 -6.24
CA LEU A 179 5.56 8.87 -5.63
C LEU A 179 4.93 7.85 -6.60
N LEU A 180 3.80 8.18 -7.22
CA LEU A 180 3.12 7.31 -8.17
C LEU A 180 4.00 6.95 -9.36
N LYS A 181 4.82 7.91 -9.82
CA LYS A 181 5.64 7.77 -11.04
C LYS A 181 6.96 7.07 -10.80
N LYS A 182 7.52 7.15 -9.58
CA LYS A 182 8.88 6.73 -9.27
C LYS A 182 8.99 5.42 -8.51
N THR A 183 7.90 4.90 -8.01
CA THR A 183 7.89 3.60 -7.32
C THR A 183 7.72 2.45 -8.30
N PRO A 184 8.46 1.34 -8.12
CA PRO A 184 8.35 0.17 -8.99
C PRO A 184 7.11 -0.67 -8.70
N THR A 185 6.58 -0.60 -7.48
CA THR A 185 5.37 -1.30 -7.04
C THR A 185 4.10 -0.52 -7.37
N PRO A 186 2.96 -1.18 -7.61
CA PRO A 186 1.68 -0.50 -7.70
C PRO A 186 1.47 0.41 -6.49
N THR A 187 1.30 1.70 -6.74
CA THR A 187 1.17 2.72 -5.69
C THR A 187 -0.09 3.53 -5.95
N VAL A 188 -0.86 3.75 -4.90
CA VAL A 188 -2.04 4.64 -4.92
C VAL A 188 -1.90 5.72 -3.87
N ILE A 189 -2.50 6.89 -4.15
CA ILE A 189 -2.65 7.97 -3.18
C ILE A 189 -4.14 8.09 -2.87
N VAL A 190 -4.49 7.95 -1.59
CA VAL A 190 -5.84 8.12 -1.08
C VAL A 190 -5.95 9.52 -0.49
N GLU A 191 -6.62 10.41 -1.19
CA GLU A 191 -7.04 11.72 -0.70
C GLU A 191 -8.34 11.51 0.07
N CYS A 192 -8.26 11.46 1.40
CA CYS A 192 -9.37 11.02 2.26
C CYS A 192 -10.52 12.03 2.36
N GLY A 193 -10.29 13.29 2.03
CA GLY A 193 -11.26 14.38 2.02
C GLY A 193 -10.57 15.71 1.78
N PHE A 194 -11.32 16.80 1.78
CA PHE A 194 -10.81 18.15 1.47
C PHE A 194 -10.67 19.01 2.74
N LEU A 195 -9.44 19.36 3.10
CA LEU A 195 -9.15 20.30 4.18
C LEU A 195 -9.65 21.73 3.90
N SER A 196 -9.99 22.04 2.66
CA SER A 196 -10.63 23.29 2.24
C SER A 196 -12.15 23.28 2.40
N ASN A 197 -12.77 22.12 2.62
CA ASN A 197 -14.21 22.00 2.85
C ASN A 197 -14.54 22.12 4.34
N PRO A 198 -15.49 22.99 4.77
CA PRO A 198 -15.78 23.20 6.18
C PRO A 198 -16.26 21.96 6.94
N ILE A 199 -17.01 21.09 6.27
CA ILE A 199 -17.54 19.87 6.89
C ILE A 199 -16.47 18.80 6.96
N GLU A 200 -15.79 18.51 5.85
CA GLU A 200 -14.76 17.46 5.82
C GLU A 200 -13.55 17.78 6.69
N SER A 201 -13.14 19.07 6.76
CA SER A 201 -12.01 19.47 7.62
C SER A 201 -12.29 19.20 9.11
N GLU A 202 -13.54 19.30 9.57
CA GLU A 202 -13.93 18.93 10.94
C GLU A 202 -14.09 17.40 11.10
N LEU A 203 -14.67 16.71 10.11
CA LEU A 203 -14.82 15.26 10.14
C LEU A 203 -13.45 14.54 10.18
N LEU A 204 -12.49 15.02 9.41
CA LEU A 204 -11.13 14.44 9.32
C LEU A 204 -10.35 14.49 10.65
N LEU A 205 -10.76 15.36 11.58
CA LEU A 205 -10.21 15.41 12.95
C LEU A 205 -10.91 14.46 13.93
N GLN A 206 -12.06 13.89 13.55
CA GLN A 206 -12.83 13.00 14.42
C GLN A 206 -12.31 11.56 14.33
N ASP A 207 -12.08 10.96 15.48
CA ASP A 207 -11.54 9.60 15.60
C ASP A 207 -12.45 8.56 14.93
N ASP A 208 -13.77 8.68 15.15
CA ASP A 208 -14.77 7.77 14.56
C ASP A 208 -14.82 7.87 13.02
N TYR A 209 -14.65 9.07 12.45
CA TYR A 209 -14.62 9.25 11.00
C TYR A 209 -13.34 8.70 10.39
N GLN A 210 -12.20 8.91 11.07
CA GLN A 210 -10.94 8.29 10.66
C GLN A 210 -11.04 6.76 10.69
N ASP A 211 -11.72 6.19 11.69
CA ASP A 211 -11.95 4.73 11.77
C ASP A 211 -12.84 4.23 10.62
N GLN A 212 -13.86 4.99 10.21
CA GLN A 212 -14.66 4.67 9.02
C GLN A 212 -13.80 4.67 7.74
N LEU A 213 -12.96 5.69 7.54
CA LEU A 213 -12.01 5.76 6.42
C LEU A 213 -11.06 4.56 6.41
N VAL A 214 -10.47 4.24 7.56
CA VAL A 214 -9.54 3.11 7.72
C VAL A 214 -10.21 1.79 7.40
N ASN A 215 -11.45 1.57 7.89
CA ASN A 215 -12.19 0.35 7.61
C ASN A 215 -12.54 0.22 6.12
N ALA A 216 -12.93 1.31 5.46
CA ALA A 216 -13.18 1.31 4.03
C ALA A 216 -11.92 0.99 3.21
N ILE A 217 -10.78 1.61 3.55
CA ILE A 217 -9.48 1.34 2.90
C ILE A 217 -9.08 -0.12 3.15
N TYR A 218 -9.22 -0.62 4.37
CA TYR A 218 -8.92 -2.01 4.72
C TYR A 218 -9.79 -2.99 3.91
N THR A 219 -11.10 -2.76 3.81
CA THR A 219 -12.02 -3.58 3.01
C THR A 219 -11.61 -3.61 1.53
N GLY A 220 -11.23 -2.47 0.98
CA GLY A 220 -10.71 -2.39 -0.38
C GLY A 220 -9.41 -3.17 -0.56
N ILE A 221 -8.49 -3.10 0.40
CA ILE A 221 -7.25 -3.88 0.41
C ILE A 221 -7.55 -5.38 0.46
N GLU A 222 -8.42 -5.84 1.35
CA GLU A 222 -8.81 -7.24 1.42
C GLU A 222 -9.42 -7.74 0.10
N THR A 223 -10.29 -6.93 -0.50
CA THR A 223 -10.92 -7.26 -1.79
C THR A 223 -9.86 -7.40 -2.89
N TYR A 224 -8.93 -6.46 -2.98
CA TYR A 224 -7.83 -6.52 -3.94
C TYR A 224 -6.95 -7.77 -3.72
N LEU A 225 -6.58 -8.06 -2.47
CA LEU A 225 -5.76 -9.23 -2.14
C LEU A 225 -6.45 -10.55 -2.49
N ARG A 226 -7.76 -10.66 -2.24
CA ARG A 226 -8.55 -11.83 -2.59
C ARG A 226 -8.61 -12.05 -4.11
N ASP A 227 -8.68 -10.98 -4.88
CA ASP A 227 -8.78 -11.06 -6.33
C ASP A 227 -7.44 -11.32 -7.02
N GLU A 228 -6.32 -10.86 -6.42
CA GLU A 228 -4.97 -10.99 -6.99
C GLU A 228 -4.20 -12.21 -6.49
N LEU A 229 -4.48 -12.67 -5.26
CA LEU A 229 -3.82 -13.85 -4.73
C LEU A 229 -4.58 -15.11 -5.18
N PRO A 230 -3.89 -16.11 -5.78
CA PRO A 230 -4.54 -17.36 -6.14
C PRO A 230 -5.17 -17.97 -4.91
N GLN A 231 -6.49 -18.19 -4.95
CA GLN A 231 -7.22 -18.94 -3.94
C GLN A 231 -6.54 -20.31 -3.81
N SER A 232 -6.02 -20.64 -2.63
CA SER A 232 -5.64 -22.03 -2.36
C SER A 232 -6.93 -22.84 -2.48
N GLU A 233 -7.03 -23.64 -3.55
CA GLU A 233 -8.10 -24.61 -3.66
C GLU A 233 -8.06 -25.47 -2.39
N SER A 234 -9.06 -25.28 -1.53
CA SER A 234 -9.32 -26.14 -0.39
C SER A 234 -9.83 -27.47 -0.94
N SER A 235 -8.89 -28.40 -1.08
CA SER A 235 -9.16 -29.81 -1.40
C SER A 235 -9.43 -30.56 -0.12
#